data_3c9362b990421b95961a910b592b957c
#
_entry.id   3c9362b990421b95961a910b592b957c
#
_cell.length_a   1.000
_cell.length_b   1.000
_cell.length_c   1.000
_cell.angle_alpha   90.00
_cell.angle_beta   90.00
_cell.angle_gamma   90.00
#
_symmetry.space_group_name_H-M   'P 1'
#
loop_
_entity.id
_entity.type
_entity.pdbx_description
1 polymer ?
#
loop_
_entity_poly.entity_id
_entity_poly.type
_entity_poly.pdbx_seq_one_letter_code
_entity_poly.pdbx_strand_id
1 'polypeptide(L)'
;MRYDVALAACKSYEDTEVSAALETAVTAAGGLDWVTPGMRVALKLNLVSAMKPEEAATVHPAVVCALVRMLQARGAHVVLGDSPGGLYTSAYVNAVYAATGVRAVLETGAQLNQNFAHVHAENPDGAVLKSLDYTAYL
;
A
#
# COMPACT_ATOMS: atom_id res chain seq x y z
N MET A 1 -2.90 9.34 24.58
CA MET A 1 -3.21 7.92 24.87
C MET A 1 -3.05 7.17 23.55
N ARG A 2 -2.35 6.05 23.50
CA ARG A 2 -2.17 5.22 22.32
C ARG A 2 -3.08 4.00 22.45
N TYR A 3 -3.77 3.65 21.38
CA TYR A 3 -4.62 2.45 21.31
C TYR A 3 -3.97 1.41 20.40
N ASP A 4 -4.15 0.14 20.71
CA ASP A 4 -3.68 -0.98 19.87
C ASP A 4 -4.54 -1.13 18.59
N VAL A 5 -5.79 -0.67 18.65
CA VAL A 5 -6.74 -0.62 17.53
C VAL A 5 -7.48 0.70 17.58
N ALA A 6 -7.65 1.33 16.43
CA ALA A 6 -8.43 2.55 16.27
C ALA A 6 -9.45 2.40 15.14
N LEU A 7 -10.66 2.88 15.37
CA LEU A 7 -11.74 2.91 14.39
C LEU A 7 -12.25 4.34 14.22
N ALA A 8 -12.42 4.77 12.99
CA ALA A 8 -13.03 6.04 12.66
C ALA A 8 -14.17 5.82 11.65
N ALA A 9 -15.30 6.49 11.87
CA ALA A 9 -16.41 6.44 10.94
C ALA A 9 -16.05 7.18 9.64
N CYS A 10 -16.37 6.58 8.50
CA CYS A 10 -16.21 7.19 7.18
C CYS A 10 -17.42 6.77 6.34
N LYS A 11 -18.19 7.74 5.85
CA LYS A 11 -19.48 7.47 5.19
C LYS A 11 -19.40 7.46 3.68
N SER A 12 -18.33 8.00 3.12
CA SER A 12 -18.09 8.06 1.68
C SER A 12 -16.60 7.94 1.36
N TYR A 13 -16.29 7.86 0.07
CA TYR A 13 -14.91 7.92 -0.42
C TYR A 13 -14.53 9.31 -0.93
N GLU A 14 -15.27 10.34 -0.51
CA GLU A 14 -14.88 11.72 -0.76
C GLU A 14 -13.56 12.04 -0.04
N ASP A 15 -12.66 12.73 -0.73
CA ASP A 15 -11.27 12.92 -0.31
C ASP A 15 -11.15 13.54 1.10
N THR A 16 -11.94 14.55 1.37
CA THR A 16 -11.95 15.23 2.68
C THR A 16 -12.44 14.34 3.81
N GLU A 17 -13.44 13.50 3.55
CA GLU A 17 -14.00 12.59 4.55
C GLU A 17 -13.05 11.43 4.85
N VAL A 18 -12.48 10.83 3.81
CA VAL A 18 -11.48 9.76 3.96
C VAL A 18 -10.24 10.29 4.68
N SER A 19 -9.74 11.46 4.32
CA SER A 19 -8.57 12.06 4.95
C SER A 19 -8.79 12.32 6.44
N ALA A 20 -9.93 12.88 6.81
CA ALA A 20 -10.27 13.17 8.22
C ALA A 20 -10.43 11.88 9.06
N ALA A 21 -11.12 10.89 8.51
CA ALA A 21 -11.30 9.59 9.17
C ALA A 21 -9.96 8.87 9.36
N LEU A 22 -9.11 8.86 8.32
CA LEU A 22 -7.81 8.23 8.37
C LEU A 22 -6.89 8.92 9.37
N GLU A 23 -6.85 10.25 9.38
CA GLU A 23 -6.06 11.02 10.35
C GLU A 23 -6.49 10.72 11.79
N THR A 24 -7.80 10.66 12.04
CA THR A 24 -8.35 10.29 13.35
C THR A 24 -7.88 8.90 13.77
N ALA A 25 -8.02 7.90 12.91
CA ALA A 25 -7.64 6.53 13.22
C ALA A 25 -6.12 6.38 13.42
N VAL A 26 -5.32 6.94 12.52
CA VAL A 26 -3.85 6.89 12.58
C VAL A 26 -3.33 7.59 13.84
N THR A 27 -3.85 8.78 14.17
CA THR A 27 -3.45 9.52 15.37
C THR A 27 -3.76 8.73 16.65
N ALA A 28 -4.96 8.14 16.74
CA ALA A 28 -5.36 7.33 17.88
C ALA A 28 -4.51 6.05 18.01
N ALA A 29 -4.07 5.45 16.91
CA ALA A 29 -3.19 4.28 16.91
C ALA A 29 -1.70 4.59 17.16
N GLY A 30 -1.34 5.85 17.42
CA GLY A 30 0.01 6.26 17.79
C GLY A 30 0.71 7.17 16.79
N GLY A 31 0.01 7.55 15.71
CA GLY A 31 0.48 8.56 14.76
C GLY A 31 1.59 8.08 13.81
N LEU A 32 2.15 9.03 13.10
CA LEU A 32 3.23 8.82 12.13
C LEU A 32 4.51 9.61 12.50
N ASP A 33 4.73 9.89 13.78
CA ASP A 33 5.88 10.70 14.24
C ASP A 33 7.23 9.99 14.02
N TRP A 34 7.19 8.70 13.78
CA TRP A 34 8.36 7.90 13.39
C TRP A 34 8.81 8.17 11.94
N VAL A 35 7.95 8.79 11.12
CA VAL A 35 8.29 9.16 9.74
C VAL A 35 9.10 10.44 9.73
N THR A 36 10.28 10.39 9.16
CA THR A 36 11.20 11.55 9.08
C THR A 36 11.42 11.97 7.62
N PRO A 37 11.77 13.25 7.37
CA PRO A 37 12.06 13.73 6.02
C PRO A 37 13.14 12.90 5.32
N GLY A 38 12.91 12.58 4.05
CA GLY A 38 13.80 11.75 3.24
C GLY A 38 13.62 10.24 3.45
N MET A 39 12.82 9.80 4.43
CA MET A 39 12.53 8.38 4.64
C MET A 39 11.83 7.80 3.41
N ARG A 40 12.25 6.61 2.99
CA ARG A 40 11.55 5.83 1.96
C ARG A 40 10.58 4.87 2.64
N VAL A 41 9.29 5.03 2.33
CA VAL A 41 8.22 4.20 2.90
C VAL A 41 7.62 3.33 1.79
N ALA A 42 7.67 2.02 1.97
CA ALA A 42 7.02 1.07 1.10
C ALA A 42 5.62 0.74 1.65
N LEU A 43 4.59 0.92 0.83
CA LEU A 43 3.23 0.51 1.13
C LEU A 43 2.89 -0.77 0.37
N LYS A 44 2.78 -1.86 1.10
CA LYS A 44 2.21 -3.09 0.57
C LYS A 44 0.68 -2.94 0.55
N LEU A 45 0.11 -2.94 -0.63
CA LEU A 45 -1.32 -2.88 -0.84
C LEU A 45 -1.97 -4.26 -0.74
N ASN A 46 -3.29 -4.31 -0.73
CA ASN A 46 -4.08 -5.53 -0.92
C ASN A 46 -4.93 -5.36 -2.17
N LEU A 47 -4.38 -5.75 -3.32
CA LEU A 47 -5.03 -5.58 -4.63
C LEU A 47 -5.73 -6.85 -5.14
N VAL A 48 -5.46 -7.99 -4.53
CA VAL A 48 -6.07 -9.30 -4.82
C VAL A 48 -5.93 -9.72 -6.29
N SER A 49 -6.63 -9.02 -7.20
CA SER A 49 -6.60 -9.23 -8.66
C SER A 49 -7.12 -7.98 -9.38
N ALA A 50 -7.33 -8.07 -10.69
CA ALA A 50 -7.85 -6.96 -11.52
C ALA A 50 -9.35 -6.71 -11.27
N MET A 51 -9.69 -6.26 -10.06
CA MET A 51 -11.04 -5.98 -9.59
C MET A 51 -11.25 -4.48 -9.43
N LYS A 52 -12.47 -4.02 -9.69
CA LYS A 52 -12.82 -2.60 -9.55
C LYS A 52 -13.04 -2.23 -8.07
N PRO A 53 -12.86 -0.95 -7.68
CA PRO A 53 -13.11 -0.50 -6.30
C PRO A 53 -14.51 -0.83 -5.79
N GLU A 54 -15.52 -0.78 -6.65
CA GLU A 54 -16.93 -1.04 -6.32
C GLU A 54 -17.19 -2.50 -5.91
N GLU A 55 -16.30 -3.41 -6.28
CA GLU A 55 -16.38 -4.82 -5.89
C GLU A 55 -15.91 -5.05 -4.45
N ALA A 56 -15.35 -4.02 -3.80
CA ALA A 56 -14.94 -4.00 -2.39
C ALA A 56 -13.96 -5.14 -1.98
N ALA A 57 -13.24 -5.73 -2.95
CA ALA A 57 -12.28 -6.80 -2.72
C ALA A 57 -10.84 -6.28 -2.53
N THR A 58 -10.59 -5.03 -2.91
CA THR A 58 -9.29 -4.37 -2.86
C THR A 58 -9.35 -3.15 -1.94
N VAL A 59 -8.19 -2.65 -1.51
CA VAL A 59 -8.14 -1.36 -0.83
C VAL A 59 -8.60 -0.26 -1.79
N HIS A 60 -9.51 0.61 -1.33
CA HIS A 60 -10.03 1.70 -2.16
C HIS A 60 -8.95 2.77 -2.43
N PRO A 61 -8.80 3.26 -3.69
CA PRO A 61 -7.73 4.20 -4.04
C PRO A 61 -7.75 5.51 -3.23
N ALA A 62 -8.93 6.01 -2.85
CA ALA A 62 -9.03 7.21 -2.01
C ALA A 62 -8.31 7.05 -0.66
N VAL A 63 -8.43 5.88 -0.01
CA VAL A 63 -7.73 5.58 1.24
C VAL A 63 -6.22 5.56 1.03
N VAL A 64 -5.78 4.96 -0.07
CA VAL A 64 -4.36 4.88 -0.42
C VAL A 64 -3.79 6.28 -0.67
N CYS A 65 -4.48 7.10 -1.47
CA CYS A 65 -4.06 8.48 -1.76
C CYS A 65 -4.00 9.34 -0.49
N ALA A 66 -4.98 9.21 0.41
CA ALA A 66 -4.97 9.94 1.68
C ALA A 66 -3.76 9.56 2.55
N LEU A 67 -3.48 8.25 2.70
CA LEU A 67 -2.31 7.79 3.45
C LEU A 67 -0.99 8.26 2.82
N VAL A 68 -0.88 8.20 1.51
CA VAL A 68 0.30 8.71 0.78
C VAL A 68 0.54 10.18 1.10
N ARG A 69 -0.50 11.02 1.02
CA ARG A 69 -0.39 12.45 1.35
C ARG A 69 0.03 12.68 2.81
N MET A 70 -0.48 11.89 3.75
CA MET A 70 -0.08 11.98 5.17
C MET A 70 1.41 11.68 5.37
N LEU A 71 1.95 10.69 4.65
CA LEU A 71 3.37 10.33 4.69
C LEU A 71 4.24 11.39 4.02
N GLN A 72 3.82 11.88 2.85
CA GLN A 72 4.54 12.93 2.11
C GLN A 72 4.55 14.26 2.84
N ALA A 73 3.49 14.61 3.58
CA ALA A 73 3.46 15.79 4.43
C ALA A 73 4.54 15.78 5.53
N ARG A 74 5.09 14.60 5.84
CA ARG A 74 6.24 14.40 6.74
C ARG A 74 7.59 14.30 6.01
N GLY A 75 7.58 14.51 4.68
CA GLY A 75 8.77 14.48 3.83
C GLY A 75 9.19 13.06 3.40
N ALA A 76 8.32 12.06 3.51
CA ALA A 76 8.62 10.71 3.05
C ALA A 76 8.52 10.56 1.53
N HIS A 77 9.35 9.69 0.96
CA HIS A 77 9.23 9.18 -0.41
C HIS A 77 8.43 7.87 -0.38
N VAL A 78 7.27 7.86 -1.01
CA VAL A 78 6.35 6.72 -0.94
C VAL A 78 6.40 5.90 -2.21
N VAL A 79 6.61 4.59 -2.06
CA VAL A 79 6.56 3.59 -3.12
C VAL A 79 5.49 2.56 -2.76
N LEU A 80 4.63 2.23 -3.72
CA LEU A 80 3.51 1.33 -3.49
C LEU A 80 3.61 0.10 -4.39
N GLY A 81 3.18 -1.04 -3.88
CA GLY A 81 3.13 -2.26 -4.65
C GLY A 81 2.33 -3.35 -3.98
N ASP A 82 2.12 -4.40 -4.72
CA ASP A 82 1.55 -5.66 -4.27
C ASP A 82 2.07 -6.81 -5.14
N SER A 83 1.93 -8.03 -4.63
CA SER A 83 2.01 -9.26 -5.43
C SER A 83 0.60 -9.89 -5.46
N PRO A 84 -0.28 -9.39 -6.34
CA PRO A 84 -1.65 -9.89 -6.44
C PRO A 84 -1.67 -11.34 -6.89
N GLY A 85 -2.77 -12.03 -6.63
CA GLY A 85 -2.98 -13.39 -7.10
C GLY A 85 -2.87 -13.48 -8.64
N GLY A 86 -2.09 -14.44 -9.14
CA GLY A 86 -1.84 -14.63 -10.55
C GLY A 86 -0.36 -14.55 -10.93
N LEU A 87 -0.08 -14.27 -12.19
CA LEU A 87 1.30 -14.17 -12.68
C LEU A 87 1.93 -12.84 -12.25
N TYR A 88 3.05 -12.91 -11.54
CA TYR A 88 3.79 -11.71 -11.16
C TYR A 88 4.65 -11.22 -12.34
N THR A 89 3.98 -10.64 -13.33
CA THR A 89 4.59 -10.06 -14.53
C THR A 89 4.21 -8.58 -14.65
N SER A 90 5.06 -7.81 -15.33
CA SER A 90 4.79 -6.39 -15.59
C SER A 90 3.41 -6.17 -16.23
N ALA A 91 3.05 -6.97 -17.24
CA ALA A 91 1.76 -6.84 -17.93
C ALA A 91 0.58 -7.07 -16.98
N TYR A 92 0.62 -8.15 -16.20
CA TYR A 92 -0.47 -8.50 -15.29
C TYR A 92 -0.60 -7.48 -14.14
N VAL A 93 0.50 -7.18 -13.45
CA VAL A 93 0.46 -6.24 -12.32
C VAL A 93 0.04 -4.83 -12.75
N ASN A 94 0.48 -4.37 -13.93
CA ASN A 94 0.02 -3.08 -14.46
C ASN A 94 -1.47 -3.10 -14.86
N ALA A 95 -2.01 -4.23 -15.30
CA ALA A 95 -3.45 -4.39 -15.52
C ALA A 95 -4.23 -4.33 -14.19
N VAL A 96 -3.72 -4.96 -13.12
CA VAL A 96 -4.28 -4.86 -11.77
C VAL A 96 -4.27 -3.41 -11.28
N TYR A 97 -3.15 -2.69 -11.40
CA TYR A 97 -3.06 -1.27 -11.03
C TYR A 97 -4.10 -0.40 -11.77
N ALA A 98 -4.36 -0.72 -13.04
CA ALA A 98 -5.37 0.00 -13.83
C ALA A 98 -6.79 -0.33 -13.37
N ALA A 99 -7.12 -1.61 -13.20
CA ALA A 99 -8.47 -2.07 -12.85
C ALA A 99 -8.88 -1.61 -11.44
N THR A 100 -7.97 -1.68 -10.47
CA THR A 100 -8.22 -1.27 -9.08
C THR A 100 -8.26 0.24 -8.87
N GLY A 101 -7.95 1.03 -9.90
CA GLY A 101 -7.90 2.49 -9.80
C GLY A 101 -6.71 3.04 -8.99
N VAL A 102 -5.82 2.17 -8.48
CA VAL A 102 -4.70 2.61 -7.62
C VAL A 102 -3.71 3.52 -8.34
N ARG A 103 -3.74 3.58 -9.68
CA ARG A 103 -2.94 4.53 -10.47
C ARG A 103 -3.17 5.99 -10.08
N ALA A 104 -4.30 6.32 -9.45
CA ALA A 104 -4.57 7.66 -8.93
C ALA A 104 -3.47 8.17 -7.97
N VAL A 105 -2.72 7.28 -7.30
CA VAL A 105 -1.60 7.68 -6.43
C VAL A 105 -0.48 8.40 -7.19
N LEU A 106 -0.34 8.20 -8.49
CA LEU A 106 0.68 8.88 -9.31
C LEU A 106 0.48 10.40 -9.32
N GLU A 107 -0.75 10.87 -9.19
CA GLU A 107 -1.09 12.29 -9.10
C GLU A 107 -0.56 12.93 -7.81
N THR A 108 -0.28 12.13 -6.79
CA THR A 108 0.34 12.61 -5.54
C THR A 108 1.86 12.71 -5.65
N GLY A 109 2.48 12.21 -6.73
CA GLY A 109 3.93 12.09 -6.88
C GLY A 109 4.53 10.83 -6.25
N ALA A 110 3.71 9.94 -5.70
CA ALA A 110 4.16 8.63 -5.25
C ALA A 110 4.46 7.70 -6.43
N GLN A 111 5.19 6.63 -6.19
CA GLN A 111 5.63 5.68 -7.22
C GLN A 111 4.92 4.34 -7.05
N LEU A 112 4.44 3.77 -8.16
CA LEU A 112 4.03 2.37 -8.21
C LEU A 112 5.26 1.51 -8.54
N ASN A 113 5.40 0.40 -7.83
CA ASN A 113 6.49 -0.54 -8.10
C ASN A 113 6.46 -1.02 -9.56
N GLN A 114 7.60 -0.89 -10.22
CA GLN A 114 7.87 -1.42 -11.57
C GLN A 114 9.03 -2.41 -11.58
N ASN A 115 9.54 -2.81 -10.41
CA ASN A 115 10.53 -3.86 -10.30
C ASN A 115 9.82 -5.21 -10.09
N PHE A 116 9.79 -6.01 -11.14
CA PHE A 116 9.16 -7.34 -11.15
C PHE A 116 10.19 -8.48 -11.07
N ALA A 117 11.43 -8.17 -10.73
CA ALA A 117 12.45 -9.16 -10.50
C ALA A 117 12.17 -9.97 -9.23
N HIS A 118 12.71 -11.18 -9.18
CA HIS A 118 12.69 -12.04 -8.01
C HIS A 118 14.07 -12.08 -7.35
N VAL A 119 14.08 -12.25 -6.05
CA VAL A 119 15.27 -12.53 -5.26
C VAL A 119 15.11 -13.94 -4.70
N HIS A 120 16.09 -14.79 -4.95
CA HIS A 120 16.16 -16.11 -4.34
C HIS A 120 16.80 -16.03 -2.97
N ALA A 121 16.20 -16.66 -1.98
CA ALA A 121 16.75 -16.76 -0.62
C ALA A 121 16.76 -18.22 -0.15
N GLU A 122 17.89 -18.62 0.39
CA GLU A 122 18.04 -19.89 1.09
C GLU A 122 17.49 -19.78 2.52
N ASN A 123 16.78 -20.80 2.96
CA ASN A 123 16.23 -20.92 4.31
C ASN A 123 16.55 -22.31 4.88
N PRO A 124 17.83 -22.60 5.17
CA PRO A 124 18.27 -23.95 5.58
C PRO A 124 17.58 -24.44 6.86
N ASP A 125 17.23 -23.51 7.76
CA ASP A 125 16.57 -23.81 9.04
C ASP A 125 15.03 -23.85 8.93
N GLY A 126 14.46 -23.58 7.75
CA GLY A 126 13.03 -23.64 7.53
C GLY A 126 12.48 -25.06 7.73
N ALA A 127 11.37 -25.20 8.46
CA ALA A 127 10.76 -26.50 8.70
C ALA A 127 10.24 -27.17 7.43
N VAL A 128 9.69 -26.37 6.50
CA VAL A 128 9.08 -26.84 5.24
C VAL A 128 9.77 -26.22 4.02
N LEU A 129 9.81 -24.88 3.95
CA LEU A 129 10.45 -24.17 2.83
C LEU A 129 11.94 -24.03 3.08
N LYS A 130 12.76 -24.72 2.30
CA LYS A 130 14.22 -24.66 2.35
C LYS A 130 14.81 -23.54 1.50
N SER A 131 14.05 -23.04 0.55
CA SER A 131 14.34 -21.84 -0.23
C SER A 131 13.04 -21.20 -0.67
N LEU A 132 13.09 -19.93 -1.04
CA LEU A 132 11.94 -19.19 -1.57
C LEU A 132 12.39 -18.08 -2.51
N ASP A 133 11.54 -17.79 -3.49
CA ASP A 133 11.66 -16.59 -4.31
C ASP A 133 10.69 -15.54 -3.81
N TYR A 134 11.15 -14.33 -3.61
CA TYR A 134 10.32 -13.19 -3.25
C TYR A 134 10.57 -11.98 -4.16
N THR A 135 9.64 -11.05 -4.17
CA THR A 135 9.77 -9.88 -5.02
C THR A 135 10.92 -8.97 -4.59
N ALA A 136 11.72 -8.51 -5.54
CA ALA A 136 12.80 -7.54 -5.30
C ALA A 136 12.30 -6.12 -4.99
N TYR A 137 11.00 -5.93 -4.86
CA TYR A 137 10.38 -4.68 -4.52
C TYR A 137 10.61 -4.24 -3.06
N LEU A 138 10.72 -5.18 -2.14
CA LEU A 138 10.87 -4.96 -0.69
C LEU A 138 12.32 -4.75 -0.27
#